data_cdbb795b2f14a4d430214276c09828e8
#
_entry.id   cdbb795b2f14a4d430214276c09828e8
#
_cell.length_a   1.000
_cell.length_b   1.000
_cell.length_c   1.000
_cell.angle_alpha   90.00
_cell.angle_beta   90.00
_cell.angle_gamma   90.00
#
_symmetry.space_group_name_H-M   'P 1'
#
loop_
_entity.id
_entity.type
_entity.pdbx_description
1 polymer ?
#
loop_
_entity_poly.entity_id
_entity_poly.type
_entity_poly.pdbx_seq_one_letter_code
_entity_poly.pdbx_strand_id
1 'polypeptide(L)'
;VLGGSIFITVLDECGLLKRIAYFVIRKCGGTYGGVVYGCFMIGIVLNLVTFCYGWVIAGALIFGVCKAMGLKPSRESSLVCFAGTIGCTGSTVFLYYPSYYSMIETSLQEFVPGYSMGMFTTFIYNGCFILWCVLTLFILMKVYKTKELGAKLNRKIFDEKYEQLGTMSSKEKKAVVMIVLLFVYLFSSNFTGLPAAYGFM
;
A
#
# COMPACT_ATOMS: atom_id res chain seq x y z
N VAL A 1 -11.74 6.98 13.59
CA VAL A 1 -11.20 5.60 13.66
C VAL A 1 -12.23 4.60 13.15
N LEU A 2 -13.48 4.60 13.64
CA LEU A 2 -14.52 3.64 13.27
C LEU A 2 -14.84 3.62 11.75
N GLY A 3 -15.01 4.77 11.11
CA GLY A 3 -15.33 4.85 9.68
C GLY A 3 -14.24 4.22 8.79
N GLY A 4 -12.97 4.47 9.12
CA GLY A 4 -11.84 3.86 8.39
C GLY A 4 -11.81 2.34 8.52
N SER A 5 -12.08 1.79 9.70
CA SER A 5 -12.11 0.33 9.92
C SER A 5 -13.24 -0.34 9.13
N ILE A 6 -14.44 0.25 9.13
CA ILE A 6 -15.58 -0.25 8.36
C ILE A 6 -15.27 -0.23 6.86
N PHE A 7 -14.70 0.87 6.37
CA PHE A 7 -14.32 1.02 4.97
C PHE A 7 -13.35 -0.09 4.51
N ILE A 8 -12.32 -0.38 5.31
CA ILE A 8 -11.34 -1.44 5.02
C ILE A 8 -12.00 -2.82 4.99
N THR A 9 -12.87 -3.12 5.98
CA THR A 9 -13.59 -4.39 6.02
C THR A 9 -14.43 -4.58 4.77
N VAL A 10 -15.14 -3.55 4.33
CA VAL A 10 -15.92 -3.57 3.08
C VAL A 10 -15.03 -3.81 1.85
N LEU A 11 -13.87 -3.18 1.78
CA LEU A 11 -12.91 -3.37 0.68
C LEU A 11 -12.33 -4.78 0.64
N ASP A 12 -12.07 -5.38 1.79
CA ASP A 12 -11.55 -6.74 1.89
C ASP A 12 -12.63 -7.77 1.54
N GLU A 13 -13.83 -7.63 2.10
CA GLU A 13 -14.96 -8.51 1.83
C GLU A 13 -15.39 -8.51 0.36
N CYS A 14 -15.31 -7.38 -0.34
CA CYS A 14 -15.64 -7.33 -1.76
C CYS A 14 -14.56 -7.94 -2.67
N GLY A 15 -13.38 -8.28 -2.14
CA GLY A 15 -12.28 -8.92 -2.87
C GLY A 15 -11.42 -7.96 -3.69
N LEU A 16 -11.70 -6.66 -3.67
CA LEU A 16 -10.99 -5.65 -4.46
C LEU A 16 -9.50 -5.60 -4.11
N LEU A 17 -9.15 -5.71 -2.82
CA LEU A 17 -7.77 -5.67 -2.36
C LEU A 17 -6.94 -6.84 -2.90
N LYS A 18 -7.52 -8.04 -2.96
CA LYS A 18 -6.88 -9.21 -3.59
C LYS A 18 -6.65 -8.98 -5.07
N ARG A 19 -7.62 -8.41 -5.78
CA ARG A 19 -7.50 -8.10 -7.20
C ARG A 19 -6.37 -7.10 -7.46
N ILE A 20 -6.27 -6.03 -6.67
CA ILE A 20 -5.18 -5.04 -6.75
C ILE A 20 -3.83 -5.74 -6.54
N ALA A 21 -3.69 -6.57 -5.52
CA ALA A 21 -2.45 -7.28 -5.22
C ALA A 21 -2.02 -8.18 -6.39
N TYR A 22 -2.90 -9.04 -6.90
CA TYR A 22 -2.57 -9.90 -8.04
C TYR A 22 -2.30 -9.12 -9.33
N PHE A 23 -3.00 -8.01 -9.56
CA PHE A 23 -2.74 -7.15 -10.71
C PHE A 23 -1.33 -6.56 -10.66
N VAL A 24 -0.90 -6.04 -9.52
CA VAL A 24 0.44 -5.47 -9.35
C VAL A 24 1.51 -6.52 -9.56
N ILE A 25 1.37 -7.70 -8.95
CA ILE A 25 2.34 -8.79 -9.10
C ILE A 25 2.41 -9.29 -10.55
N ARG A 26 1.27 -9.42 -11.21
CA ARG A 26 1.22 -9.78 -12.63
C ARG A 26 2.04 -8.82 -13.50
N LYS A 27 1.99 -7.51 -13.19
CA LYS A 27 2.77 -6.49 -13.89
C LYS A 27 4.27 -6.57 -13.58
N CYS A 28 4.63 -6.88 -12.34
CA CYS A 28 6.01 -6.94 -11.87
C CYS A 28 6.61 -8.35 -11.93
N GLY A 29 5.79 -9.38 -12.23
CA GLY A 29 6.14 -10.79 -12.14
C GLY A 29 7.09 -11.28 -13.21
N GLY A 30 7.74 -12.41 -12.93
CA GLY A 30 8.67 -13.13 -13.81
C GLY A 30 10.08 -13.28 -13.24
N THR A 31 10.49 -12.43 -12.31
CA THR A 31 11.76 -12.53 -11.59
C THR A 31 11.53 -12.34 -10.10
N TYR A 32 12.40 -12.90 -9.27
CA TYR A 32 12.31 -12.71 -7.81
C TYR A 32 12.38 -11.20 -7.45
N GLY A 33 13.28 -10.45 -8.06
CA GLY A 33 13.35 -8.99 -7.88
C GLY A 33 12.04 -8.28 -8.26
N GLY A 34 11.41 -8.70 -9.35
CA GLY A 34 10.09 -8.20 -9.75
C GLY A 34 9.03 -8.47 -8.69
N VAL A 35 9.02 -9.64 -8.06
CA VAL A 35 8.08 -9.94 -6.97
C VAL A 35 8.35 -9.09 -5.73
N VAL A 36 9.62 -8.91 -5.34
CA VAL A 36 9.99 -8.04 -4.20
C VAL A 36 9.50 -6.61 -4.43
N TYR A 37 9.82 -6.03 -5.59
CA TYR A 37 9.33 -4.69 -5.92
C TYR A 37 7.83 -4.63 -6.14
N GLY A 38 7.23 -5.71 -6.66
CA GLY A 38 5.78 -5.84 -6.76
C GLY A 38 5.11 -5.80 -5.39
N CYS A 39 5.63 -6.52 -4.41
CA CYS A 39 5.12 -6.50 -3.04
C CYS A 39 5.34 -5.12 -2.38
N PHE A 40 6.46 -4.45 -2.65
CA PHE A 40 6.67 -3.06 -2.25
C PHE A 40 5.60 -2.14 -2.81
N MET A 41 5.31 -2.24 -4.11
CA MET A 41 4.24 -1.45 -4.76
C MET A 41 2.85 -1.79 -4.22
N ILE A 42 2.58 -3.07 -3.92
CA ILE A 42 1.33 -3.48 -3.25
C ILE A 42 1.20 -2.76 -1.90
N GLY A 43 2.26 -2.75 -1.10
CA GLY A 43 2.28 -2.05 0.18
C GLY A 43 1.92 -0.58 0.02
N ILE A 44 2.55 0.12 -0.94
CA ILE A 44 2.26 1.52 -1.25
C ILE A 44 0.79 1.70 -1.64
N VAL A 45 0.33 0.95 -2.65
CA VAL A 45 -1.03 1.11 -3.21
C VAL A 45 -2.09 0.79 -2.16
N LEU A 46 -1.93 -0.32 -1.42
CA LEU A 46 -2.89 -0.69 -0.39
C LEU A 46 -2.94 0.35 0.72
N ASN A 47 -1.79 0.84 1.16
CA ASN A 47 -1.76 1.84 2.24
C ASN A 47 -2.36 3.18 1.80
N LEU A 48 -2.14 3.60 0.55
CA LEU A 48 -2.79 4.78 -0.01
C LEU A 48 -4.31 4.60 -0.11
N VAL A 49 -4.77 3.47 -0.66
CA VAL A 49 -6.20 3.16 -0.85
C VAL A 49 -6.93 3.04 0.47
N THR A 50 -6.28 2.51 1.49
CA THR A 50 -6.87 2.30 2.82
C THR A 50 -6.57 3.42 3.83
N PHE A 51 -6.01 4.53 3.37
CA PHE A 51 -5.68 5.69 4.22
C PHE A 51 -4.89 5.32 5.48
N CYS A 52 -3.71 4.73 5.27
CA CYS A 52 -2.78 4.29 6.31
C CYS A 52 -3.16 3.05 7.14
N TYR A 53 -4.23 2.36 6.80
CA TYR A 53 -4.57 1.09 7.46
C TYR A 53 -4.13 -0.14 6.65
N GLY A 54 -3.52 0.06 5.48
CA GLY A 54 -3.13 -1.01 4.54
C GLY A 54 -2.15 -2.02 5.09
N TRP A 55 -1.37 -1.68 6.10
CA TRP A 55 -0.37 -2.57 6.69
C TRP A 55 -0.98 -3.83 7.32
N VAL A 56 -2.20 -3.76 7.86
CA VAL A 56 -2.91 -4.92 8.42
C VAL A 56 -3.25 -5.93 7.33
N ILE A 57 -3.74 -5.44 6.19
CA ILE A 57 -4.20 -6.28 5.08
C ILE A 57 -3.03 -6.70 4.18
N ALA A 58 -2.06 -5.80 3.99
CA ALA A 58 -0.89 -6.07 3.17
C ALA A 58 -0.13 -7.31 3.66
N GLY A 59 0.03 -7.47 4.98
CA GLY A 59 0.68 -8.65 5.56
C GLY A 59 0.02 -9.96 5.14
N ALA A 60 -1.31 -10.05 5.27
CA ALA A 60 -2.07 -11.25 4.89
C ALA A 60 -2.01 -11.52 3.38
N LEU A 61 -2.13 -10.46 2.55
CA LEU A 61 -2.07 -10.60 1.09
C LEU A 61 -0.69 -11.03 0.62
N ILE A 62 0.38 -10.44 1.16
CA ILE A 62 1.77 -10.77 0.79
C ILE A 62 2.11 -12.19 1.26
N PHE A 63 1.64 -12.60 2.44
CA PHE A 63 1.75 -13.98 2.87
C PHE A 63 1.04 -14.93 1.90
N GLY A 64 -0.16 -14.57 1.44
CA GLY A 64 -0.89 -15.29 0.39
C GLY A 64 -0.10 -15.40 -0.92
N VAL A 65 0.62 -14.35 -1.30
CA VAL A 65 1.53 -14.35 -2.45
C VAL A 65 2.70 -15.32 -2.24
N CYS A 66 3.38 -15.27 -1.09
CA CYS A 66 4.45 -16.21 -0.76
C CYS A 66 3.96 -17.67 -0.82
N LYS A 67 2.77 -17.93 -0.28
CA LYS A 67 2.14 -19.27 -0.34
C LYS A 67 1.82 -19.69 -1.78
N ALA A 68 1.29 -18.77 -2.60
CA ALA A 68 1.01 -19.06 -4.01
C ALA A 68 2.26 -19.36 -4.83
N MET A 69 3.40 -18.78 -4.45
CA MET A 69 4.71 -19.05 -5.03
C MET A 69 5.37 -20.34 -4.50
N GLY A 70 4.75 -21.00 -3.53
CA GLY A 70 5.35 -22.18 -2.88
C GLY A 70 6.61 -21.86 -2.06
N LEU A 71 6.80 -20.60 -1.65
CA LEU A 71 7.93 -20.22 -0.82
C LEU A 71 7.76 -20.80 0.58
N LYS A 72 8.75 -21.57 1.02
CA LYS A 72 8.85 -22.02 2.41
C LYS A 72 9.32 -20.83 3.29
N PRO A 73 9.10 -20.90 4.62
CA PRO A 73 9.70 -19.95 5.54
C PRO A 73 11.23 -19.91 5.35
N SER A 74 11.73 -18.81 4.81
CA SER A 74 13.12 -18.63 4.40
C SER A 74 13.47 -17.14 4.40
N ARG A 75 14.75 -16.82 4.20
CA ARG A 75 15.19 -15.42 4.06
C ARG A 75 14.52 -14.72 2.87
N GLU A 76 14.27 -15.48 1.81
CA GLU A 76 13.62 -14.99 0.60
C GLU A 76 12.16 -14.62 0.86
N SER A 77 11.39 -15.47 1.54
CA SER A 77 10.01 -15.17 1.90
C SER A 77 9.93 -14.00 2.88
N SER A 78 10.88 -13.92 3.81
CA SER A 78 10.98 -12.79 4.75
C SER A 78 11.26 -11.47 4.03
N LEU A 79 12.12 -11.47 3.00
CA LEU A 79 12.39 -10.26 2.22
C LEU A 79 11.17 -9.81 1.42
N VAL A 80 10.38 -10.74 0.87
CA VAL A 80 9.12 -10.42 0.18
C VAL A 80 8.11 -9.77 1.15
N CYS A 81 7.96 -10.34 2.35
CA CYS A 81 7.10 -9.76 3.39
C CYS A 81 7.61 -8.40 3.85
N PHE A 82 8.91 -8.27 4.07
CA PHE A 82 9.54 -6.99 4.45
C PHE A 82 9.34 -5.92 3.37
N ALA A 83 9.45 -6.29 2.09
CA ALA A 83 9.22 -5.36 1.00
C ALA A 83 7.81 -4.74 1.03
N GLY A 84 6.79 -5.54 1.31
CA GLY A 84 5.44 -5.02 1.45
C GLY A 84 5.25 -4.13 2.67
N THR A 85 5.85 -4.49 3.79
CA THR A 85 5.79 -3.67 5.01
C THR A 85 6.49 -2.32 4.81
N ILE A 86 7.70 -2.33 4.22
CA ILE A 86 8.43 -1.08 3.93
C ILE A 86 7.72 -0.24 2.88
N GLY A 87 6.94 -0.86 1.97
CA GLY A 87 6.07 -0.16 1.03
C GLY A 87 4.95 0.58 1.74
N CYS A 88 4.28 -0.06 2.69
CA CYS A 88 3.27 0.60 3.53
C CYS A 88 3.87 1.77 4.31
N THR A 89 5.01 1.56 4.96
CA THR A 89 5.69 2.63 5.72
C THR A 89 6.16 3.75 4.80
N GLY A 90 6.76 3.42 3.64
CA GLY A 90 7.22 4.40 2.68
C GLY A 90 6.10 5.26 2.10
N SER A 91 4.90 4.72 1.98
CA SER A 91 3.76 5.46 1.44
C SER A 91 3.21 6.54 2.38
N THR A 92 3.55 6.50 3.67
CA THR A 92 3.08 7.51 4.65
C THR A 92 3.61 8.91 4.35
N VAL A 93 4.66 9.02 3.53
CA VAL A 93 5.20 10.34 3.14
C VAL A 93 4.42 10.99 1.99
N PHE A 94 3.56 10.25 1.26
CA PHE A 94 2.85 10.82 0.11
C PHE A 94 1.75 11.79 0.50
N LEU A 95 1.03 11.51 1.57
CA LEU A 95 -0.15 12.24 1.98
C LEU A 95 -0.10 12.56 3.48
N TYR A 96 -0.76 13.64 3.86
CA TYR A 96 -1.02 13.93 5.26
C TYR A 96 -2.07 12.96 5.82
N TYR A 97 -1.68 12.23 6.86
CA TYR A 97 -2.56 11.33 7.58
C TYR A 97 -2.78 11.84 9.00
N PRO A 98 -3.98 12.33 9.34
CA PRO A 98 -4.26 12.90 10.65
C PRO A 98 -3.90 12.00 11.82
N SER A 99 -4.08 10.68 11.67
CA SER A 99 -3.74 9.69 12.72
C SER A 99 -2.26 9.66 13.09
N TYR A 100 -1.37 10.09 12.20
CA TYR A 100 0.08 10.11 12.45
C TYR A 100 0.61 11.52 12.73
N TYR A 101 0.06 12.52 12.05
CA TYR A 101 0.64 13.86 12.02
C TYR A 101 -0.09 14.87 12.89
N SER A 102 -1.32 14.55 13.39
CA SER A 102 -2.08 15.48 14.23
C SER A 102 -1.35 15.90 15.50
N MET A 103 -0.62 14.99 16.12
CA MET A 103 0.16 15.30 17.31
C MET A 103 1.28 16.30 17.01
N ILE A 104 1.97 16.12 15.87
CA ILE A 104 3.03 17.03 15.42
C ILE A 104 2.43 18.39 15.08
N GLU A 105 1.29 18.42 14.37
CA GLU A 105 0.60 19.63 14.01
C GLU A 105 0.15 20.41 15.25
N THR A 106 -0.44 19.73 16.23
CA THR A 106 -0.84 20.35 17.50
C THR A 106 0.35 20.96 18.24
N SER A 107 1.47 20.24 18.31
CA SER A 107 2.69 20.76 18.94
C SER A 107 3.25 21.97 18.18
N LEU A 108 3.18 21.99 16.85
CA LEU A 108 3.63 23.14 16.06
C LEU A 108 2.70 24.34 16.21
N GLN A 109 1.41 24.13 16.42
CA GLN A 109 0.45 25.22 16.66
C GLN A 109 0.71 25.99 17.97
N GLU A 110 1.36 25.36 18.95
CA GLU A 110 1.79 26.05 20.17
C GLU A 110 2.87 27.11 19.88
N PHE A 111 3.72 26.88 18.88
CA PHE A 111 4.79 27.82 18.49
C PHE A 111 4.38 28.76 17.36
N VAL A 112 3.52 28.29 16.45
CA VAL A 112 3.05 29.03 15.28
C VAL A 112 1.53 28.96 15.23
N PRO A 113 0.82 29.91 15.87
CA PRO A 113 -0.63 29.95 15.86
C PRO A 113 -1.21 29.95 14.44
N GLY A 114 -2.17 29.06 14.19
CA GLY A 114 -2.80 28.92 12.87
C GLY A 114 -2.03 28.05 11.87
N TYR A 115 -0.92 27.42 12.27
CA TYR A 115 -0.23 26.47 11.42
C TYR A 115 -1.13 25.28 11.08
N SER A 116 -1.18 24.91 9.81
CA SER A 116 -1.86 23.69 9.33
C SER A 116 -0.98 22.95 8.31
N MET A 117 -0.93 21.65 8.43
CA MET A 117 -0.20 20.81 7.48
C MET A 117 -1.06 20.56 6.24
N GLY A 118 -0.58 21.01 5.09
CA GLY A 118 -1.21 20.70 3.81
C GLY A 118 -1.05 19.22 3.47
N MET A 119 -1.93 18.69 2.60
CA MET A 119 -1.96 17.28 2.20
C MET A 119 -0.62 16.74 1.68
N PHE A 120 0.15 17.59 0.99
CA PHE A 120 1.46 17.22 0.42
C PHE A 120 2.66 17.72 1.22
N THR A 121 2.44 18.32 2.38
CA THR A 121 3.53 18.84 3.22
C THR A 121 4.54 17.74 3.56
N THR A 122 4.05 16.56 3.93
CA THR A 122 4.88 15.41 4.27
C THR A 122 5.71 14.93 3.09
N PHE A 123 5.17 14.96 1.88
CA PHE A 123 5.90 14.57 0.66
C PHE A 123 7.01 15.57 0.33
N ILE A 124 6.75 16.86 0.47
CA ILE A 124 7.76 17.89 0.18
C ILE A 124 8.98 17.76 1.09
N TYR A 125 8.75 17.51 2.39
CA TYR A 125 9.84 17.43 3.36
C TYR A 125 10.47 16.05 3.48
N ASN A 126 9.74 14.98 3.25
CA ASN A 126 10.20 13.60 3.50
C ASN A 126 10.18 12.70 2.25
N GLY A 127 9.90 13.22 1.06
CA GLY A 127 9.76 12.41 -0.17
C GLY A 127 11.01 11.60 -0.51
N CYS A 128 12.20 12.06 -0.10
CA CYS A 128 13.45 11.30 -0.26
C CYS A 128 13.45 9.95 0.49
N PHE A 129 12.61 9.77 1.49
CA PHE A 129 12.48 8.51 2.23
C PHE A 129 12.10 7.33 1.34
N ILE A 130 11.30 7.56 0.31
CA ILE A 130 10.95 6.53 -0.68
C ILE A 130 12.18 6.02 -1.43
N LEU A 131 13.08 6.92 -1.82
CA LEU A 131 14.35 6.54 -2.46
C LEU A 131 15.19 5.68 -1.52
N TRP A 132 15.20 6.01 -0.24
CA TRP A 132 15.85 5.21 0.79
C TRP A 132 15.24 3.82 0.93
N CYS A 133 13.90 3.70 0.90
CA CYS A 133 13.21 2.42 0.92
C CYS A 133 13.61 1.53 -0.28
N VAL A 134 13.63 2.10 -1.49
CA VAL A 134 14.04 1.40 -2.71
C VAL A 134 15.50 0.95 -2.63
N LEU A 135 16.38 1.84 -2.17
CA LEU A 135 17.80 1.53 -1.99
C LEU A 135 18.02 0.40 -0.97
N THR A 136 17.28 0.43 0.14
CA THR A 136 17.35 -0.62 1.18
C THR A 136 16.97 -1.97 0.59
N LEU A 137 15.87 -2.05 -0.17
CA LEU A 137 15.46 -3.29 -0.83
C LEU A 137 16.51 -3.78 -1.84
N PHE A 138 17.10 -2.88 -2.60
CA PHE A 138 18.17 -3.21 -3.55
C PHE A 138 19.40 -3.80 -2.85
N ILE A 139 19.84 -3.17 -1.75
CA ILE A 139 20.96 -3.67 -0.95
C ILE A 139 20.65 -5.05 -0.38
N LEU A 140 19.47 -5.24 0.22
CA LEU A 140 19.06 -6.50 0.80
C LEU A 140 19.00 -7.62 -0.24
N MET A 141 18.48 -7.36 -1.44
CA MET A 141 18.47 -8.33 -2.52
C MET A 141 19.89 -8.73 -2.97
N LYS A 142 20.84 -7.81 -2.95
CA LYS A 142 22.25 -8.12 -3.25
C LYS A 142 22.91 -8.94 -2.14
N VAL A 143 22.67 -8.58 -0.88
CA VAL A 143 23.23 -9.25 0.29
C VAL A 143 22.75 -10.71 0.38
N TYR A 144 21.47 -10.94 0.16
CA TYR A 144 20.89 -12.27 0.26
C TYR A 144 21.08 -13.16 -0.98
N LYS A 145 21.77 -12.68 -2.02
CA LYS A 145 22.13 -13.44 -3.25
C LYS A 145 20.96 -14.23 -3.84
N THR A 146 19.81 -13.61 -3.95
CA THR A 146 18.51 -14.21 -4.32
C THR A 146 18.39 -14.69 -5.78
N LYS A 147 19.52 -14.90 -6.48
CA LYS A 147 19.54 -15.22 -7.91
C LYS A 147 18.94 -16.60 -8.25
N GLU A 148 18.93 -17.53 -7.30
CA GLU A 148 18.49 -18.91 -7.56
C GLU A 148 16.98 -19.07 -7.65
N LEU A 149 16.20 -18.19 -7.02
CA LEU A 149 14.74 -18.26 -7.01
C LEU A 149 14.10 -17.71 -8.29
N GLY A 150 14.78 -16.79 -8.98
CA GLY A 150 14.27 -16.16 -10.21
C GLY A 150 13.99 -17.17 -11.34
N ALA A 151 14.70 -18.30 -11.35
CA ALA A 151 14.50 -19.35 -12.34
C ALA A 151 13.24 -20.22 -12.10
N LYS A 152 12.68 -20.22 -10.88
CA LYS A 152 11.53 -21.05 -10.49
C LYS A 152 10.19 -20.30 -10.47
N LEU A 153 10.20 -18.99 -10.61
CA LEU A 153 9.01 -18.16 -10.57
C LEU A 153 8.30 -18.16 -11.93
N ASN A 154 7.21 -18.91 -12.02
CA ASN A 154 6.43 -18.97 -13.24
C ASN A 154 5.35 -17.86 -13.21
N ARG A 155 5.48 -16.89 -14.13
CA ARG A 155 4.49 -15.82 -14.35
C ARG A 155 3.07 -16.36 -14.54
N LYS A 156 2.93 -17.54 -15.14
CA LYS A 156 1.64 -18.20 -15.38
C LYS A 156 0.82 -18.39 -14.11
N ILE A 157 1.46 -18.65 -12.97
CA ILE A 157 0.75 -18.82 -11.68
C ILE A 157 -0.03 -17.56 -11.30
N PHE A 158 0.53 -16.40 -11.55
CA PHE A 158 -0.11 -15.12 -11.23
C PHE A 158 -1.18 -14.74 -12.25
N ASP A 159 -0.95 -15.08 -13.52
CA ASP A 159 -1.95 -14.92 -14.58
C ASP A 159 -3.17 -15.80 -14.27
N GLU A 160 -2.98 -17.06 -13.95
CA GLU A 160 -4.06 -17.99 -13.54
C GLU A 160 -4.81 -17.49 -12.30
N LYS A 161 -4.09 -17.03 -11.28
CA LYS A 161 -4.70 -16.47 -10.06
C LYS A 161 -5.52 -15.22 -10.33
N TYR A 162 -5.04 -14.36 -11.21
CA TYR A 162 -5.80 -13.17 -11.61
C TYR A 162 -7.04 -13.54 -12.44
N GLU A 163 -6.90 -14.50 -13.36
CA GLU A 163 -8.00 -15.00 -14.20
C GLU A 163 -9.08 -15.72 -13.36
N GLN A 164 -8.68 -16.45 -12.32
CA GLN A 164 -9.61 -17.09 -11.37
C GLN A 164 -10.51 -16.08 -10.65
N LEU A 165 -10.10 -14.81 -10.51
CA LEU A 165 -10.96 -13.76 -9.96
C LEU A 165 -12.09 -13.35 -10.91
N GLY A 166 -12.02 -13.75 -12.17
CA GLY A 166 -13.05 -13.43 -13.18
C GLY A 166 -13.22 -11.94 -13.43
N THR A 167 -14.37 -11.57 -13.99
CA THR A 167 -14.75 -10.17 -14.22
C THR A 167 -15.04 -9.44 -12.91
N MET A 168 -14.82 -8.13 -12.89
CA MET A 168 -15.11 -7.31 -11.71
C MET A 168 -16.60 -7.42 -11.33
N SER A 169 -16.84 -7.82 -10.09
CA SER A 169 -18.19 -7.88 -9.52
C SER A 169 -18.79 -6.47 -9.37
N SER A 170 -20.13 -6.38 -9.28
CA SER A 170 -20.80 -5.10 -9.02
C SER A 170 -20.39 -4.50 -7.67
N LYS A 171 -20.05 -5.32 -6.68
CA LYS A 171 -19.53 -4.87 -5.38
C LYS A 171 -18.15 -4.24 -5.52
N GLU A 172 -17.24 -4.88 -6.26
CA GLU A 172 -15.90 -4.33 -6.55
C GLU A 172 -15.97 -3.00 -7.30
N LYS A 173 -16.86 -2.89 -8.31
CA LYS A 173 -17.06 -1.63 -9.06
C LYS A 173 -17.54 -0.50 -8.16
N LYS A 174 -18.51 -0.76 -7.28
CA LYS A 174 -18.98 0.22 -6.29
C LYS A 174 -17.87 0.64 -5.34
N ALA A 175 -17.05 -0.31 -4.87
CA ALA A 175 -15.91 -0.04 -4.01
C ALA A 175 -14.87 0.86 -4.70
N VAL A 176 -14.57 0.64 -5.98
CA VAL A 176 -13.68 1.52 -6.77
C VAL A 176 -14.26 2.94 -6.85
N VAL A 177 -15.56 3.07 -7.15
CA VAL A 177 -16.21 4.38 -7.20
C VAL A 177 -16.13 5.08 -5.85
N MET A 178 -16.37 4.37 -4.74
CA MET A 178 -16.24 4.92 -3.39
C MET A 178 -14.81 5.41 -3.10
N ILE A 179 -13.79 4.64 -3.48
CA ILE A 179 -12.37 5.03 -3.33
C ILE A 179 -12.11 6.32 -4.12
N VAL A 180 -12.54 6.39 -5.38
CA VAL A 180 -12.34 7.57 -6.23
C VAL A 180 -13.03 8.79 -5.61
N LEU A 181 -14.29 8.66 -5.16
CA LEU A 181 -15.02 9.76 -4.52
C LEU A 181 -14.32 10.23 -3.24
N LEU A 182 -13.81 9.29 -2.43
CA LEU A 182 -13.07 9.61 -1.22
C LEU A 182 -11.78 10.37 -1.54
N PHE A 183 -11.02 9.94 -2.56
CA PHE A 183 -9.84 10.68 -3.01
C PHE A 183 -10.19 12.08 -3.51
N VAL A 184 -11.24 12.22 -4.34
CA VAL A 184 -11.72 13.53 -4.82
C VAL A 184 -12.10 14.42 -3.64
N TYR A 185 -12.82 13.88 -2.65
CA TYR A 185 -13.16 14.62 -1.44
C TYR A 185 -11.90 15.09 -0.69
N LEU A 186 -10.93 14.20 -0.46
CA LEU A 186 -9.70 14.54 0.26
C LEU A 186 -8.84 15.55 -0.50
N PHE A 187 -8.79 15.48 -1.82
CA PHE A 187 -8.14 16.51 -2.62
C PHE A 187 -8.88 17.85 -2.51
N SER A 188 -10.22 17.85 -2.56
CA SER A 188 -11.02 19.04 -2.44
C SER A 188 -10.96 19.68 -1.04
N SER A 189 -10.74 18.88 0.00
CA SER A 189 -10.65 19.38 1.38
C SER A 189 -9.53 20.41 1.57
N ASN A 190 -8.42 20.29 0.80
CA ASN A 190 -7.35 21.29 0.81
C ASN A 190 -7.78 22.68 0.32
N PHE A 191 -8.82 22.74 -0.52
CA PHE A 191 -9.32 24.01 -1.09
C PHE A 191 -10.56 24.50 -0.37
N THR A 192 -11.33 23.59 0.21
CA THR A 192 -12.61 23.93 0.87
C THR A 192 -12.48 24.16 2.37
N GLY A 193 -11.33 23.79 2.97
CA GLY A 193 -11.12 23.89 4.42
C GLY A 193 -11.98 22.89 5.24
N LEU A 194 -12.69 21.98 4.57
CA LEU A 194 -13.49 20.96 5.26
C LEU A 194 -12.57 19.89 5.87
N PRO A 195 -12.83 19.47 7.14
CA PRO A 195 -12.02 18.44 7.77
C PRO A 195 -12.05 17.12 6.98
N ALA A 196 -10.87 16.54 6.73
CA ALA A 196 -10.72 15.26 6.02
C ALA A 196 -11.51 14.11 6.68
N ALA A 197 -11.78 14.23 7.99
CA ALA A 197 -12.56 13.24 8.75
C ALA A 197 -13.99 13.01 8.22
N TYR A 198 -14.61 14.03 7.62
CA TYR A 198 -15.97 13.91 7.06
C TYR A 198 -16.04 13.00 5.82
N GLY A 199 -14.93 12.77 5.13
CA GLY A 199 -14.90 11.83 4.01
C GLY A 199 -15.13 10.38 4.40
N PHE A 200 -15.00 10.05 5.70
CA PHE A 200 -15.19 8.70 6.23
C PHE A 200 -16.52 8.52 6.97
N MET A 201 -17.39 9.52 6.98
CA MET A 201 -18.74 9.47 7.52
C MET A 201 -19.76 9.21 6.43
#